data_c43f6e2ac1c238d5d33e45e2150684af
#
_entry.id   c43f6e2ac1c238d5d33e45e2150684af
#
_cell.length_a   1.000
_cell.length_b   1.000
_cell.length_c   1.000
_cell.angle_alpha   90.00
_cell.angle_beta   90.00
_cell.angle_gamma   90.00
#
_symmetry.space_group_name_H-M   'P 1'
#
loop_
_entity.id
_entity.type
_entity.pdbx_description
1 polymer ?
#
loop_
_entity_poly.entity_id
_entity_poly.type
_entity_poly.pdbx_seq_one_letter_code
_entity_poly.pdbx_strand_id
1 'polypeptide(L)'
;MAFLRKFPRSPYWFAGYTAPDGRRVQRSTKQSRHKQAQLVANEWEKAARLAAEKRLGEAQARRIISDIYAVVSNEPLRSAVAQEFLMGWAEKRKVDTALRTHQAYAQVARDFIKSLGARASMDISQLTKTDVIKYRDEVLARTSIATANKSLKYLRVALNAAYKDGVAQDNPAAKVDVIRRRLADITERRPFTVKEIKTIMTHASGEWKGLILFGLYTGQRLKDIARLTWHNIDTENEELRFVTAKTGRRMSIPLAAPLLALVQSLPAGDDPSAPLFPDAYAIASKEGSDSRLSQQFQAILVLAGMANERSKDATGKGRSIRRAVSDISFHSLRHTATSMLKNAGVPEAVVMDIIGHDSEVISRHYTHIESKAKRAALRKLPDLD
;
A
#
# COMPACT_ATOMS: atom_id res chain seq x y z
N MET A 1 46.38 -16.30 27.68
CA MET A 1 46.64 -15.32 26.60
C MET A 1 46.58 -16.05 25.23
N ALA A 2 45.96 -15.39 24.27
CA ALA A 2 45.98 -15.92 22.91
C ALA A 2 47.40 -15.89 22.34
N PHE A 3 47.75 -16.91 21.60
CA PHE A 3 49.04 -16.98 20.91
C PHE A 3 48.80 -17.18 19.44
N LEU A 4 49.75 -16.73 18.61
CA LEU A 4 49.70 -16.91 17.16
C LEU A 4 50.70 -18.00 16.72
N ARG A 5 50.26 -18.81 15.75
CA ARG A 5 51.14 -19.80 15.08
C ARG A 5 50.97 -19.69 13.55
N LYS A 6 52.04 -19.73 12.83
CA LYS A 6 52.01 -19.79 11.37
C LYS A 6 52.35 -21.19 10.91
N PHE A 7 51.55 -21.74 10.02
CA PHE A 7 51.80 -23.04 9.43
C PHE A 7 52.48 -22.89 8.06
N PRO A 8 53.46 -23.73 7.73
CA PRO A 8 54.24 -23.60 6.49
C PRO A 8 53.41 -23.60 5.21
N ARG A 9 52.26 -24.27 5.22
CA ARG A 9 51.39 -24.44 4.05
C ARG A 9 50.19 -23.46 4.06
N SER A 10 50.16 -22.50 4.96
CA SER A 10 49.04 -21.52 5.04
C SER A 10 49.53 -20.10 4.92
N PRO A 11 48.93 -19.26 4.08
CA PRO A 11 49.24 -17.84 4.04
C PRO A 11 48.79 -17.11 5.31
N TYR A 12 47.92 -17.73 6.14
CA TYR A 12 47.27 -17.10 7.29
C TYR A 12 47.90 -17.52 8.61
N TRP A 13 47.78 -16.61 9.60
CA TRP A 13 48.09 -16.86 11.01
C TRP A 13 46.95 -17.62 11.69
N PHE A 14 47.24 -18.50 12.59
CA PHE A 14 46.30 -19.25 13.44
C PHE A 14 46.41 -18.74 14.87
N ALA A 15 45.25 -18.44 15.48
CA ALA A 15 45.16 -18.08 16.88
C ALA A 15 44.80 -19.29 17.73
N GLY A 16 45.56 -19.53 18.78
CA GLY A 16 45.25 -20.46 19.83
C GLY A 16 44.72 -19.71 21.06
N TYR A 17 43.56 -20.07 21.57
CA TYR A 17 42.94 -19.49 22.74
C TYR A 17 42.09 -20.52 23.50
N THR A 18 41.69 -20.18 24.73
CA THR A 18 40.81 -21.04 25.52
C THR A 18 39.34 -20.71 25.20
N ALA A 19 38.58 -21.70 24.76
CA ALA A 19 37.14 -21.58 24.50
C ALA A 19 36.34 -21.41 25.82
N PRO A 20 35.07 -20.98 25.77
CA PRO A 20 34.25 -20.79 26.98
C PRO A 20 34.03 -22.04 27.79
N ASP A 21 34.15 -23.23 27.17
CA ASP A 21 34.07 -24.53 27.82
C ASP A 21 35.40 -25.03 28.44
N GLY A 22 36.43 -24.17 28.46
CA GLY A 22 37.75 -24.47 29.02
C GLY A 22 38.71 -25.19 28.10
N ARG A 23 38.29 -25.62 26.91
CA ARG A 23 39.13 -26.33 25.94
C ARG A 23 40.03 -25.35 25.17
N ARG A 24 41.26 -25.76 24.91
CA ARG A 24 42.12 -25.02 23.98
C ARG A 24 41.73 -25.32 22.56
N VAL A 25 41.42 -24.23 21.80
CA VAL A 25 41.08 -24.31 20.37
C VAL A 25 42.09 -23.51 19.55
N GLN A 26 42.29 -23.95 18.32
CA GLN A 26 43.12 -23.24 17.35
C GLN A 26 42.32 -23.01 16.08
N ARG A 27 42.26 -21.75 15.63
CA ARG A 27 41.49 -21.32 14.45
C ARG A 27 42.31 -20.38 13.58
N SER A 28 42.12 -20.49 12.24
CA SER A 28 42.72 -19.54 11.33
C SER A 28 42.06 -18.15 11.49
N THR A 29 42.93 -17.12 11.68
CA THR A 29 42.49 -15.73 11.73
C THR A 29 42.14 -15.17 10.33
N LYS A 30 42.44 -15.91 9.27
CA LYS A 30 42.40 -15.47 7.87
C LYS A 30 43.16 -14.19 7.60
N GLN A 31 44.14 -13.86 8.47
CA GLN A 31 45.02 -12.71 8.35
C GLN A 31 46.43 -13.16 7.97
N SER A 32 47.02 -12.55 6.93
CA SER A 32 48.40 -12.77 6.53
C SER A 32 49.38 -11.91 7.29
N ARG A 33 48.97 -10.75 7.79
CA ARG A 33 49.77 -9.82 8.58
C ARG A 33 49.70 -10.13 10.07
N HIS A 34 50.84 -10.30 10.72
CA HIS A 34 50.97 -10.66 12.14
C HIS A 34 50.17 -9.72 13.07
N LYS A 35 50.31 -8.41 12.87
CA LYS A 35 49.64 -7.38 13.72
C LYS A 35 48.12 -7.50 13.66
N GLN A 36 47.55 -7.71 12.50
CA GLN A 36 46.10 -7.90 12.33
C GLN A 36 45.63 -9.23 12.92
N ALA A 37 46.39 -10.31 12.69
CA ALA A 37 46.09 -11.60 13.31
C ALA A 37 46.09 -11.55 14.84
N GLN A 38 47.01 -10.78 15.44
CA GLN A 38 47.09 -10.61 16.90
C GLN A 38 45.86 -9.86 17.46
N LEU A 39 45.38 -8.83 16.75
CA LEU A 39 44.16 -8.15 17.15
C LEU A 39 42.96 -9.09 17.16
N VAL A 40 42.78 -9.88 16.10
CA VAL A 40 41.69 -10.89 16.01
C VAL A 40 41.82 -11.94 17.12
N ALA A 41 43.03 -12.44 17.39
CA ALA A 41 43.27 -13.41 18.44
C ALA A 41 42.91 -12.89 19.83
N ASN A 42 43.28 -11.64 20.15
CA ASN A 42 42.99 -10.99 21.42
C ASN A 42 41.48 -10.80 21.62
N GLU A 43 40.76 -10.40 20.59
CA GLU A 43 39.31 -10.23 20.66
C GLU A 43 38.58 -11.58 20.83
N TRP A 44 39.03 -12.64 20.18
CA TRP A 44 38.50 -13.99 20.40
C TRP A 44 38.70 -14.48 21.83
N GLU A 45 39.89 -14.28 22.40
CA GLU A 45 40.16 -14.65 23.77
C GLU A 45 39.32 -13.86 24.76
N LYS A 46 39.19 -12.54 24.56
CA LYS A 46 38.35 -11.67 25.36
C LYS A 46 36.89 -12.09 25.35
N ALA A 47 36.35 -12.40 24.12
CA ALA A 47 34.99 -12.90 23.97
C ALA A 47 34.80 -14.25 24.69
N ALA A 48 35.74 -15.18 24.54
CA ALA A 48 35.69 -16.49 25.18
C ALA A 48 35.73 -16.36 26.73
N ARG A 49 36.54 -15.47 27.28
CA ARG A 49 36.59 -15.20 28.74
C ARG A 49 35.28 -14.64 29.23
N LEU A 50 34.73 -13.61 28.57
CA LEU A 50 33.45 -13.02 28.94
C LEU A 50 32.29 -14.01 28.87
N ALA A 51 32.32 -14.92 27.89
CA ALA A 51 31.35 -15.99 27.76
C ALA A 51 31.47 -17.04 28.88
N ALA A 52 32.70 -17.44 29.23
CA ALA A 52 32.97 -18.34 30.36
C ALA A 52 32.47 -17.76 31.71
N GLU A 53 32.65 -16.47 31.92
CA GLU A 53 32.14 -15.72 33.09
C GLU A 53 30.63 -15.46 33.04
N LYS A 54 29.90 -15.92 31.99
CA LYS A 54 28.47 -15.61 31.72
C LYS A 54 28.17 -14.10 31.70
N ARG A 55 29.16 -13.31 31.36
CA ARG A 55 29.09 -11.83 31.30
C ARG A 55 29.02 -11.29 29.88
N LEU A 56 29.11 -12.18 28.86
CA LEU A 56 29.02 -11.80 27.44
C LEU A 56 27.56 -11.51 27.09
N GLY A 57 27.18 -10.24 27.24
CA GLY A 57 25.88 -9.76 26.73
C GLY A 57 25.86 -9.62 25.21
N GLU A 58 24.66 -9.60 24.63
CA GLU A 58 24.48 -9.49 23.17
C GLU A 58 25.16 -8.24 22.59
N ALA A 59 25.03 -7.10 23.26
CA ALA A 59 25.67 -5.85 22.85
C ALA A 59 27.21 -5.94 22.80
N GLN A 60 27.81 -6.65 23.79
CA GLN A 60 29.25 -6.87 23.81
C GLN A 60 29.71 -7.83 22.71
N ALA A 61 28.97 -8.91 22.48
CA ALA A 61 29.24 -9.84 21.38
C ALA A 61 29.24 -9.13 20.03
N ARG A 62 28.24 -8.27 19.78
CA ARG A 62 28.14 -7.46 18.57
C ARG A 62 29.32 -6.51 18.42
N ARG A 63 29.71 -5.81 19.49
CA ARG A 63 30.85 -4.91 19.46
C ARG A 63 32.14 -5.66 19.10
N ILE A 64 32.40 -6.79 19.72
CA ILE A 64 33.56 -7.63 19.42
C ILE A 64 33.56 -8.09 17.95
N ILE A 65 32.42 -8.52 17.44
CA ILE A 65 32.27 -8.92 16.03
C ILE A 65 32.48 -7.71 15.09
N SER A 66 31.94 -6.54 15.44
CA SER A 66 32.13 -5.30 14.66
C SER A 66 33.59 -4.89 14.61
N ASP A 67 34.31 -4.94 15.75
CA ASP A 67 35.72 -4.62 15.82
C ASP A 67 36.57 -5.58 14.98
N ILE A 68 36.27 -6.90 15.06
CA ILE A 68 36.93 -7.92 14.21
C ILE A 68 36.66 -7.67 12.74
N TYR A 69 35.40 -7.37 12.37
CA TYR A 69 35.00 -7.10 10.99
C TYR A 69 35.74 -5.89 10.43
N ALA A 70 35.79 -4.79 11.20
CA ALA A 70 36.49 -3.58 10.80
C ALA A 70 37.98 -3.82 10.57
N VAL A 71 38.62 -4.67 11.37
CA VAL A 71 40.04 -5.05 11.20
C VAL A 71 40.26 -5.90 9.97
N VAL A 72 39.31 -6.79 9.64
CA VAL A 72 39.43 -7.76 8.52
C VAL A 72 39.07 -7.13 7.20
N SER A 73 37.96 -6.35 7.14
CA SER A 73 37.43 -5.76 5.91
C SER A 73 37.94 -4.34 5.63
N ASN A 74 38.58 -3.71 6.62
CA ASN A 74 38.96 -2.30 6.62
C ASN A 74 37.75 -1.34 6.47
N GLU A 75 36.56 -1.84 6.78
CA GLU A 75 35.29 -1.10 6.77
C GLU A 75 34.51 -1.36 8.06
N PRO A 76 33.79 -0.37 8.59
CA PRO A 76 32.92 -0.59 9.74
C PRO A 76 31.76 -1.53 9.37
N LEU A 77 31.34 -2.36 10.32
CA LEU A 77 30.12 -3.13 10.15
C LEU A 77 28.93 -2.15 10.06
N ARG A 78 28.19 -2.23 8.97
CA ARG A 78 27.00 -1.39 8.78
C ARG A 78 25.96 -1.77 9.80
N SER A 79 25.56 -0.82 10.60
CA SER A 79 24.49 -0.97 11.61
C SER A 79 23.58 0.25 11.56
N ALA A 80 22.33 0.07 11.91
CA ALA A 80 21.36 1.16 12.01
C ALA A 80 20.36 0.88 13.11
N VAL A 81 20.08 1.88 13.93
CA VAL A 81 19.00 1.82 14.94
C VAL A 81 17.66 1.72 14.22
N ALA A 82 16.81 0.75 14.62
CA ALA A 82 15.58 0.44 13.92
C ALA A 82 14.65 1.66 13.75
N GLN A 83 14.45 2.46 14.82
CA GLN A 83 13.61 3.66 14.74
C GLN A 83 14.18 4.73 13.80
N GLU A 84 15.49 4.96 13.83
CA GLU A 84 16.16 5.96 13.01
C GLU A 84 16.10 5.56 11.53
N PHE A 85 16.39 4.28 11.25
CA PHE A 85 16.30 3.76 9.88
C PHE A 85 14.89 3.88 9.32
N LEU A 86 13.86 3.43 10.06
CA LEU A 86 12.48 3.44 9.60
C LEU A 86 11.95 4.84 9.35
N MET A 87 12.26 5.80 10.24
CA MET A 87 11.86 7.19 10.05
C MET A 87 12.62 7.85 8.90
N GLY A 88 13.93 7.66 8.81
CA GLY A 88 14.74 8.17 7.70
C GLY A 88 14.34 7.56 6.35
N TRP A 89 14.01 6.26 6.32
CA TRP A 89 13.47 5.62 5.12
C TRP A 89 12.14 6.24 4.70
N ALA A 90 11.21 6.43 5.64
CA ALA A 90 9.92 7.02 5.34
C ALA A 90 10.07 8.44 4.78
N GLU A 91 10.95 9.26 5.33
CA GLU A 91 11.19 10.63 4.85
C GLU A 91 11.81 10.64 3.44
N LYS A 92 12.77 9.78 3.17
CA LYS A 92 13.35 9.64 1.81
C LYS A 92 12.29 9.31 0.76
N ARG A 93 11.20 8.59 1.11
CA ARG A 93 10.10 8.26 0.20
C ARG A 93 9.20 9.44 -0.16
N LYS A 94 9.37 10.59 0.45
CA LYS A 94 8.64 11.81 0.11
C LYS A 94 8.93 12.28 -1.33
N VAL A 95 10.13 12.04 -1.82
CA VAL A 95 10.57 12.48 -3.14
C VAL A 95 9.99 11.61 -4.27
N ASP A 96 9.86 10.30 -4.05
CA ASP A 96 9.54 9.32 -5.10
C ASP A 96 8.13 8.72 -5.00
N THR A 97 7.32 9.19 -4.03
CA THR A 97 5.95 8.69 -3.86
C THR A 97 4.93 9.81 -3.73
N ALA A 98 3.70 9.53 -4.21
CA ALA A 98 2.60 10.45 -3.99
C ALA A 98 2.39 10.70 -2.48
N LEU A 99 2.05 11.95 -2.11
CA LEU A 99 1.87 12.42 -0.73
C LEU A 99 1.10 11.41 0.17
N ARG A 100 -0.02 10.89 -0.32
CA ARG A 100 -0.84 9.93 0.44
C ARG A 100 -0.14 8.60 0.67
N THR A 101 0.71 8.16 -0.26
CA THR A 101 1.53 6.94 -0.10
C THR A 101 2.63 7.19 0.90
N HIS A 102 3.31 8.35 0.82
CA HIS A 102 4.30 8.77 1.81
C HIS A 102 3.69 8.83 3.22
N GLN A 103 2.54 9.49 3.39
CA GLN A 103 1.83 9.55 4.68
C GLN A 103 1.52 8.16 5.24
N ALA A 104 1.12 7.21 4.37
CA ALA A 104 0.85 5.84 4.77
C ALA A 104 2.14 5.08 5.16
N TYR A 105 3.25 5.30 4.48
CA TYR A 105 4.55 4.74 4.86
C TYR A 105 5.03 5.29 6.20
N ALA A 106 4.97 6.61 6.38
CA ALA A 106 5.33 7.26 7.63
C ALA A 106 4.44 6.80 8.81
N GLN A 107 3.14 6.58 8.56
CA GLN A 107 2.24 6.06 9.59
C GLN A 107 2.60 4.62 9.98
N VAL A 108 2.88 3.75 9.01
CA VAL A 108 3.30 2.36 9.27
C VAL A 108 4.62 2.31 10.02
N ALA A 109 5.60 3.16 9.66
CA ALA A 109 6.86 3.26 10.38
C ALA A 109 6.64 3.66 11.84
N ARG A 110 5.88 4.73 12.11
CA ARG A 110 5.55 5.17 13.47
C ARG A 110 4.81 4.10 14.29
N ASP A 111 3.81 3.46 13.68
CA ASP A 111 3.02 2.42 14.34
C ASP A 111 3.86 1.20 14.68
N PHE A 112 4.77 0.80 13.80
CA PHE A 112 5.68 -0.32 14.04
C PHE A 112 6.70 -0.01 15.12
N ILE A 113 7.31 1.18 15.10
CA ILE A 113 8.20 1.67 16.17
C ILE A 113 7.49 1.64 17.53
N LYS A 114 6.24 2.11 17.58
CA LYS A 114 5.42 2.03 18.79
C LYS A 114 5.19 0.59 19.26
N SER A 115 4.92 -0.32 18.35
CA SER A 115 4.72 -1.75 18.65
C SER A 115 5.99 -2.42 19.18
N LEU A 116 7.17 -2.00 18.69
CA LEU A 116 8.47 -2.50 19.16
C LEU A 116 8.76 -2.09 20.60
N GLY A 117 8.28 -0.93 21.05
CA GLY A 117 8.61 -0.39 22.38
C GLY A 117 10.11 -0.20 22.55
N ALA A 118 10.70 -0.73 23.62
CA ALA A 118 12.14 -0.63 23.91
C ALA A 118 13.03 -1.24 22.81
N ARG A 119 12.52 -2.21 22.03
CA ARG A 119 13.25 -2.81 20.90
C ARG A 119 13.45 -1.85 19.72
N ALA A 120 12.74 -0.72 19.68
CA ALA A 120 12.91 0.29 18.62
C ALA A 120 14.30 0.95 18.64
N SER A 121 14.98 0.98 19.79
CA SER A 121 16.35 1.48 19.95
C SER A 121 17.43 0.45 19.62
N MET A 122 17.06 -0.80 19.31
CA MET A 122 18.02 -1.84 18.93
C MET A 122 18.42 -1.73 17.46
N ASP A 123 19.48 -2.44 17.10
CA ASP A 123 19.87 -2.56 15.69
C ASP A 123 18.78 -3.22 14.86
N ILE A 124 18.51 -2.69 13.66
CA ILE A 124 17.44 -3.17 12.76
C ILE A 124 17.62 -4.63 12.34
N SER A 125 18.87 -5.12 12.30
CA SER A 125 19.18 -6.53 12.02
C SER A 125 18.68 -7.51 13.09
N GLN A 126 18.29 -7.02 14.27
CA GLN A 126 17.74 -7.82 15.37
C GLN A 126 16.22 -7.97 15.31
N LEU A 127 15.57 -7.32 14.35
CA LEU A 127 14.14 -7.47 14.18
C LEU A 127 13.79 -8.89 13.74
N THR A 128 12.78 -9.45 14.36
CA THR A 128 12.37 -10.84 14.16
C THR A 128 11.01 -10.96 13.47
N LYS A 129 10.72 -12.15 12.94
CA LYS A 129 9.38 -12.50 12.46
C LYS A 129 8.31 -12.27 13.54
N THR A 130 8.63 -12.54 14.80
CA THR A 130 7.71 -12.36 15.95
C THR A 130 7.34 -10.90 16.15
N ASP A 131 8.29 -9.96 16.03
CA ASP A 131 8.01 -8.52 16.12
C ASP A 131 7.00 -8.08 15.04
N VAL A 132 7.17 -8.60 13.82
CA VAL A 132 6.28 -8.27 12.69
C VAL A 132 4.88 -8.89 12.87
N ILE A 133 4.79 -10.13 13.37
CA ILE A 133 3.51 -10.79 13.68
C ILE A 133 2.78 -10.00 14.76
N LYS A 134 3.44 -9.63 15.86
CA LYS A 134 2.87 -8.81 16.92
C LYS A 134 2.27 -7.52 16.37
N TYR A 135 3.03 -6.78 15.58
CA TYR A 135 2.55 -5.55 14.94
C TYR A 135 1.33 -5.79 14.04
N ARG A 136 1.37 -6.81 13.16
CA ARG A 136 0.25 -7.16 12.29
C ARG A 136 -1.02 -7.42 13.08
N ASP A 137 -0.90 -8.17 14.18
CA ASP A 137 -2.03 -8.59 15.01
C ASP A 137 -2.58 -7.40 15.84
N GLU A 138 -1.73 -6.50 16.33
CA GLU A 138 -2.15 -5.22 16.94
C GLU A 138 -2.91 -4.33 15.96
N VAL A 139 -2.46 -4.25 14.69
CA VAL A 139 -3.19 -3.52 13.64
C VAL A 139 -4.52 -4.20 13.34
N LEU A 140 -4.56 -5.54 13.28
CA LEU A 140 -5.78 -6.30 13.07
C LEU A 140 -6.80 -6.08 14.18
N ALA A 141 -6.38 -6.03 15.44
CA ALA A 141 -7.25 -5.81 16.59
C ALA A 141 -8.00 -4.46 16.52
N ARG A 142 -7.38 -3.44 15.94
CA ARG A 142 -7.94 -2.08 15.84
C ARG A 142 -8.50 -1.72 14.45
N THR A 143 -8.26 -2.55 13.42
CA THR A 143 -8.66 -2.25 12.04
C THR A 143 -9.22 -3.47 11.33
N SER A 144 -9.21 -3.49 9.99
CA SER A 144 -9.66 -4.61 9.16
C SER A 144 -8.48 -5.48 8.68
N ILE A 145 -8.78 -6.73 8.28
CA ILE A 145 -7.82 -7.62 7.62
C ILE A 145 -7.14 -6.92 6.42
N ALA A 146 -7.91 -6.16 5.63
CA ALA A 146 -7.35 -5.41 4.49
C ALA A 146 -6.33 -4.38 4.92
N THR A 147 -6.59 -3.66 6.01
CA THR A 147 -5.68 -2.65 6.56
C THR A 147 -4.45 -3.30 7.16
N ALA A 148 -4.61 -4.40 7.93
CA ALA A 148 -3.49 -5.13 8.49
C ALA A 148 -2.56 -5.70 7.39
N ASN A 149 -3.12 -6.31 6.34
CA ASN A 149 -2.35 -6.80 5.20
C ASN A 149 -1.67 -5.68 4.42
N LYS A 150 -2.32 -4.52 4.27
CA LYS A 150 -1.71 -3.34 3.65
C LYS A 150 -0.55 -2.80 4.47
N SER A 151 -0.70 -2.73 5.79
CA SER A 151 0.37 -2.31 6.71
C SER A 151 1.56 -3.27 6.65
N LEU A 152 1.30 -4.58 6.63
CA LEU A 152 2.33 -5.60 6.43
C LEU A 152 3.05 -5.43 5.08
N LYS A 153 2.32 -5.15 3.99
CA LYS A 153 2.92 -4.87 2.68
C LYS A 153 3.87 -3.68 2.74
N TYR A 154 3.48 -2.61 3.40
CA TYR A 154 4.31 -1.40 3.53
C TYR A 154 5.54 -1.64 4.41
N LEU A 155 5.37 -2.38 5.51
CA LEU A 155 6.49 -2.77 6.36
C LEU A 155 7.49 -3.68 5.61
N ARG A 156 7.00 -4.59 4.75
CA ARG A 156 7.89 -5.39 3.87
C ARG A 156 8.75 -4.52 2.97
N VAL A 157 8.20 -3.43 2.43
CA VAL A 157 8.96 -2.48 1.58
C VAL A 157 10.04 -1.78 2.40
N ALA A 158 9.72 -1.34 3.63
CA ALA A 158 10.67 -0.68 4.52
C ALA A 158 11.83 -1.60 4.92
N LEU A 159 11.52 -2.81 5.38
CA LEU A 159 12.56 -3.77 5.79
C LEU A 159 13.34 -4.38 4.61
N ASN A 160 12.75 -4.38 3.41
CA ASN A 160 13.49 -4.75 2.19
C ASN A 160 14.52 -3.67 1.81
N ALA A 161 14.25 -2.40 2.13
CA ALA A 161 15.24 -1.35 1.98
C ALA A 161 16.43 -1.57 2.93
N ALA A 162 16.17 -1.93 4.21
CA ALA A 162 17.22 -2.27 5.16
C ALA A 162 18.10 -3.43 4.69
N TYR A 163 17.48 -4.45 4.09
CA TYR A 163 18.22 -5.56 3.47
C TYR A 163 19.08 -5.09 2.29
N LYS A 164 18.51 -4.30 1.38
CA LYS A 164 19.23 -3.77 0.21
C LYS A 164 20.37 -2.82 0.58
N ASP A 165 20.21 -2.04 1.64
CA ASP A 165 21.22 -1.12 2.16
C ASP A 165 22.33 -1.86 2.94
N GLY A 166 22.19 -3.18 3.13
CA GLY A 166 23.18 -4.02 3.82
C GLY A 166 23.20 -3.84 5.34
N VAL A 167 22.20 -3.17 5.95
CA VAL A 167 22.07 -2.98 7.40
C VAL A 167 21.25 -4.09 8.07
N ALA A 168 20.61 -4.96 7.30
CA ALA A 168 19.95 -6.17 7.76
C ALA A 168 20.33 -7.35 6.88
N GLN A 169 20.43 -8.56 7.46
CA GLN A 169 20.80 -9.78 6.72
C GLN A 169 19.64 -10.36 5.90
N ASP A 170 18.41 -10.11 6.36
CA ASP A 170 17.18 -10.56 5.69
C ASP A 170 16.02 -9.61 5.99
N ASN A 171 14.86 -9.92 5.40
CA ASN A 171 13.62 -9.18 5.64
C ASN A 171 12.66 -10.06 6.47
N PRO A 172 12.55 -9.86 7.79
CA PRO A 172 11.66 -10.65 8.64
C PRO A 172 10.19 -10.51 8.28
N ALA A 173 9.77 -9.39 7.67
CA ALA A 173 8.38 -9.21 7.23
C ALA A 173 8.04 -10.03 5.98
N ALA A 174 9.01 -10.42 5.17
CA ALA A 174 8.78 -11.31 4.04
C ALA A 174 8.36 -12.72 4.48
N LYS A 175 8.79 -13.13 5.69
CA LYS A 175 8.50 -14.43 6.29
C LYS A 175 7.13 -14.52 6.98
N VAL A 176 6.38 -13.40 7.03
CA VAL A 176 5.05 -13.34 7.68
C VAL A 176 3.96 -13.43 6.62
N ASP A 177 3.06 -14.39 6.76
CA ASP A 177 1.96 -14.56 5.82
C ASP A 177 0.90 -13.47 5.97
N VAL A 178 0.22 -13.17 4.86
CA VAL A 178 -0.98 -12.34 4.87
C VAL A 178 -2.13 -13.09 5.54
N ILE A 179 -2.99 -12.35 6.23
CA ILE A 179 -4.19 -12.92 6.83
C ILE A 179 -5.20 -13.19 5.71
N ARG A 180 -5.62 -14.44 5.57
CA ARG A 180 -6.64 -14.84 4.60
C ARG A 180 -8.01 -14.29 5.04
N ARG A 181 -8.74 -13.72 4.10
CA ARG A 181 -10.14 -13.32 4.32
C ARG A 181 -11.03 -14.54 4.16
N ARG A 182 -12.00 -14.70 5.05
CA ARG A 182 -13.10 -15.63 4.84
C ARG A 182 -14.09 -15.00 3.86
N LEU A 183 -14.80 -15.80 3.08
CA LEU A 183 -15.83 -15.30 2.15
C LEU A 183 -16.87 -14.44 2.85
N ALA A 184 -17.23 -14.80 4.08
CA ALA A 184 -18.15 -14.04 4.92
C ALA A 184 -17.64 -12.63 5.34
N ASP A 185 -16.34 -12.37 5.24
CA ASP A 185 -15.73 -11.08 5.61
C ASP A 185 -15.58 -10.13 4.39
N ILE A 186 -16.02 -10.57 3.22
CA ILE A 186 -15.89 -9.82 1.97
C ILE A 186 -17.23 -9.13 1.68
N THR A 187 -17.30 -7.82 1.92
CA THR A 187 -18.38 -7.01 1.35
C THR A 187 -18.04 -6.72 -0.10
N GLU A 188 -18.69 -7.43 -1.01
CA GLU A 188 -18.56 -7.14 -2.44
C GLU A 188 -19.34 -5.86 -2.78
N ARG A 189 -18.69 -4.96 -3.49
CA ARG A 189 -19.38 -3.80 -4.05
C ARG A 189 -20.21 -4.26 -5.23
N ARG A 190 -21.45 -3.82 -5.27
CA ARG A 190 -22.37 -4.13 -6.36
C ARG A 190 -22.61 -2.92 -7.28
N PRO A 191 -23.00 -3.15 -8.52
CA PRO A 191 -23.53 -2.10 -9.38
C PRO A 191 -24.89 -1.60 -8.86
N PHE A 192 -25.24 -0.40 -9.26
CA PHE A 192 -26.61 0.11 -9.13
C PHE A 192 -27.51 -0.48 -10.20
N THR A 193 -28.76 -0.74 -9.84
CA THR A 193 -29.83 -0.99 -10.79
C THR A 193 -30.29 0.32 -11.44
N VAL A 194 -30.90 0.26 -12.64
CA VAL A 194 -31.47 1.44 -13.30
C VAL A 194 -32.49 2.16 -12.42
N LYS A 195 -33.30 1.41 -11.66
CA LYS A 195 -34.28 1.99 -10.72
C LYS A 195 -33.59 2.77 -9.61
N GLU A 196 -32.54 2.22 -9.03
CA GLU A 196 -31.74 2.90 -7.98
C GLU A 196 -31.09 4.18 -8.52
N ILE A 197 -30.52 4.14 -9.74
CA ILE A 197 -29.94 5.35 -10.35
C ILE A 197 -31.01 6.43 -10.51
N LYS A 198 -32.21 6.10 -11.02
CA LYS A 198 -33.32 7.04 -11.15
C LYS A 198 -33.68 7.63 -9.79
N THR A 199 -33.80 6.81 -8.74
CA THR A 199 -34.08 7.29 -7.37
C THR A 199 -32.97 8.19 -6.83
N ILE A 200 -31.69 7.85 -7.05
CA ILE A 200 -30.56 8.70 -6.64
C ILE A 200 -30.64 10.05 -7.36
N MET A 201 -30.95 10.07 -8.64
CA MET A 201 -31.07 11.29 -9.46
C MET A 201 -32.19 12.21 -8.97
N THR A 202 -33.31 11.69 -8.43
CA THR A 202 -34.38 12.53 -7.84
C THR A 202 -33.98 13.20 -6.55
N HIS A 203 -33.05 12.61 -5.78
CA HIS A 203 -32.55 13.15 -4.52
C HIS A 203 -31.25 13.95 -4.68
N ALA A 204 -30.63 13.90 -5.86
CA ALA A 204 -29.45 14.68 -6.17
C ALA A 204 -29.81 16.13 -6.50
N SER A 205 -29.11 17.09 -5.89
CA SER A 205 -29.29 18.52 -6.11
C SER A 205 -28.00 19.17 -6.60
N GLY A 206 -28.12 20.37 -7.19
CA GLY A 206 -26.97 21.13 -7.69
C GLY A 206 -26.10 20.33 -8.65
N GLU A 207 -24.79 20.39 -8.46
CA GLU A 207 -23.79 19.70 -9.31
C GLU A 207 -23.84 18.17 -9.25
N TRP A 208 -24.50 17.61 -8.23
CA TRP A 208 -24.50 16.15 -8.01
C TRP A 208 -25.19 15.37 -9.15
N LYS A 209 -26.18 15.97 -9.81
CA LYS A 209 -26.79 15.34 -11.00
C LYS A 209 -25.74 15.15 -12.10
N GLY A 210 -24.95 16.18 -12.35
CA GLY A 210 -23.87 16.14 -13.32
C GLY A 210 -22.77 15.13 -12.94
N LEU A 211 -22.29 15.18 -11.69
CA LEU A 211 -21.29 14.27 -11.18
C LEU A 211 -21.71 12.79 -11.31
N ILE A 212 -23.00 12.49 -11.03
CA ILE A 212 -23.56 11.12 -11.15
C ILE A 212 -23.62 10.70 -12.61
N LEU A 213 -24.08 11.56 -13.52
CA LEU A 213 -24.14 11.27 -14.97
C LEU A 213 -22.73 11.01 -15.52
N PHE A 214 -21.76 11.87 -15.22
CA PHE A 214 -20.36 11.61 -15.61
C PHE A 214 -19.84 10.29 -15.02
N GLY A 215 -20.14 10.02 -13.76
CA GLY A 215 -19.75 8.76 -13.11
C GLY A 215 -20.37 7.52 -13.80
N LEU A 216 -21.61 7.60 -14.25
CA LEU A 216 -22.32 6.52 -14.89
C LEU A 216 -21.85 6.30 -16.35
N TYR A 217 -21.77 7.35 -17.16
CA TYR A 217 -21.50 7.22 -18.60
C TYR A 217 -20.01 7.07 -18.92
N THR A 218 -19.12 7.58 -18.05
CA THR A 218 -17.67 7.46 -18.26
C THR A 218 -17.01 6.45 -17.34
N GLY A 219 -17.68 6.06 -16.26
CA GLY A 219 -17.09 5.19 -15.22
C GLY A 219 -15.93 5.82 -14.47
N GLN A 220 -15.70 7.14 -14.55
CA GLN A 220 -14.54 7.77 -13.96
C GLN A 220 -14.65 7.95 -12.44
N ARG A 221 -13.52 8.15 -11.79
CA ARG A 221 -13.48 8.32 -10.33
C ARG A 221 -14.03 9.69 -9.94
N LEU A 222 -14.74 9.77 -8.82
CA LEU A 222 -15.35 11.02 -8.34
C LEU A 222 -14.37 12.19 -8.31
N LYS A 223 -13.12 11.97 -7.86
CA LYS A 223 -12.11 13.04 -7.79
C LYS A 223 -11.63 13.49 -9.17
N ASP A 224 -11.58 12.57 -10.14
CA ASP A 224 -11.21 12.93 -11.52
C ASP A 224 -12.33 13.76 -12.15
N ILE A 225 -13.60 13.37 -11.98
CA ILE A 225 -14.78 14.11 -12.48
C ILE A 225 -14.88 15.51 -11.81
N ALA A 226 -14.72 15.57 -10.50
CA ALA A 226 -14.81 16.83 -9.75
C ALA A 226 -13.71 17.84 -10.12
N ARG A 227 -12.66 17.41 -10.79
CA ARG A 227 -11.55 18.27 -11.25
C ARG A 227 -11.61 18.64 -12.73
N LEU A 228 -12.67 18.25 -13.42
CA LEU A 228 -12.85 18.61 -14.82
C LEU A 228 -13.08 20.12 -14.96
N THR A 229 -12.44 20.68 -15.98
CA THR A 229 -12.58 22.06 -16.42
C THR A 229 -13.12 22.09 -17.84
N TRP A 230 -13.52 23.22 -18.34
CA TRP A 230 -13.97 23.39 -19.72
C TRP A 230 -12.89 22.99 -20.75
N HIS A 231 -11.62 23.16 -20.41
CA HIS A 231 -10.49 22.67 -21.24
C HIS A 231 -10.52 21.16 -21.49
N ASN A 232 -11.21 20.40 -20.66
CA ASN A 232 -11.33 18.94 -20.82
C ASN A 232 -12.44 18.54 -21.78
N ILE A 233 -13.29 19.45 -22.20
CA ILE A 233 -14.39 19.20 -23.14
C ILE A 233 -13.97 19.66 -24.53
N ASP A 234 -13.84 18.71 -25.43
CA ASP A 234 -13.69 18.98 -26.85
C ASP A 234 -15.09 19.00 -27.47
N THR A 235 -15.60 20.22 -27.72
CA THR A 235 -16.95 20.43 -28.24
C THR A 235 -17.07 20.12 -29.73
N GLU A 236 -15.97 20.18 -30.48
CA GLU A 236 -15.95 19.87 -31.92
C GLU A 236 -16.04 18.37 -32.16
N ASN A 237 -15.28 17.57 -31.36
CA ASN A 237 -15.27 16.13 -31.46
C ASN A 237 -16.24 15.44 -30.50
N GLU A 238 -16.95 16.21 -29.67
CA GLU A 238 -17.85 15.70 -28.62
C GLU A 238 -17.14 14.70 -27.68
N GLU A 239 -15.93 15.04 -27.22
CA GLU A 239 -15.10 14.17 -26.39
C GLU A 239 -14.72 14.82 -25.05
N LEU A 240 -14.60 13.96 -24.04
CA LEU A 240 -13.99 14.28 -22.75
C LEU A 240 -12.52 13.86 -22.75
N ARG A 241 -11.58 14.82 -22.65
CA ARG A 241 -10.14 14.57 -22.64
C ARG A 241 -9.50 15.05 -21.34
N PHE A 242 -8.87 14.14 -20.61
CA PHE A 242 -8.22 14.47 -19.34
C PHE A 242 -7.14 13.45 -18.97
N VAL A 243 -6.35 13.77 -17.93
CA VAL A 243 -5.37 12.87 -17.34
C VAL A 243 -5.83 12.45 -15.96
N THR A 244 -5.91 11.15 -15.70
CA THR A 244 -6.35 10.62 -14.39
C THR A 244 -5.34 10.95 -13.30
N ALA A 245 -5.79 11.50 -12.17
CA ALA A 245 -4.91 11.94 -11.08
C ALA A 245 -4.15 10.77 -10.40
N LYS A 246 -4.72 9.58 -10.40
CA LYS A 246 -4.14 8.42 -9.69
C LYS A 246 -3.09 7.65 -10.50
N THR A 247 -3.27 7.53 -11.81
CA THR A 247 -2.45 6.67 -12.66
C THR A 247 -1.71 7.41 -13.77
N GLY A 248 -2.00 8.71 -13.96
CA GLY A 248 -1.40 9.51 -15.03
C GLY A 248 -1.85 9.07 -16.44
N ARG A 249 -2.89 8.23 -16.55
CA ARG A 249 -3.38 7.77 -17.85
C ARG A 249 -4.12 8.90 -18.55
N ARG A 250 -3.80 9.14 -19.81
CA ARG A 250 -4.57 10.01 -20.71
C ARG A 250 -5.84 9.29 -21.14
N MET A 251 -6.96 9.98 -21.01
CA MET A 251 -8.27 9.47 -21.35
C MET A 251 -8.86 10.36 -22.46
N SER A 252 -9.48 9.72 -23.48
CA SER A 252 -10.35 10.34 -24.47
C SER A 252 -11.61 9.49 -24.53
N ILE A 253 -12.74 10.08 -24.17
CA ILE A 253 -14.01 9.36 -24.02
C ILE A 253 -15.08 10.17 -24.77
N PRO A 254 -15.74 9.57 -25.81
CA PRO A 254 -16.85 10.21 -26.47
C PRO A 254 -17.98 10.55 -25.49
N LEU A 255 -18.54 11.73 -25.60
CA LEU A 255 -19.67 12.18 -24.78
C LEU A 255 -20.96 11.52 -25.29
N ALA A 256 -21.55 10.65 -24.47
CA ALA A 256 -22.87 10.11 -24.75
C ALA A 256 -23.91 11.25 -24.77
N ALA A 257 -25.00 11.12 -25.54
CA ALA A 257 -26.01 12.15 -25.70
C ALA A 257 -26.52 12.79 -24.38
N PRO A 258 -26.74 12.03 -23.28
CA PRO A 258 -27.13 12.66 -22.01
C PRO A 258 -26.03 13.52 -21.36
N LEU A 259 -24.75 13.20 -21.61
CA LEU A 259 -23.63 14.03 -21.14
C LEU A 259 -23.48 15.29 -21.98
N LEU A 260 -23.64 15.16 -23.29
CA LEU A 260 -23.59 16.29 -24.22
C LEU A 260 -24.69 17.30 -23.90
N ALA A 261 -25.93 16.84 -23.72
CA ALA A 261 -27.03 17.69 -23.30
C ALA A 261 -26.79 18.39 -21.94
N LEU A 262 -26.19 17.66 -20.97
CA LEU A 262 -25.79 18.25 -19.71
C LEU A 262 -24.74 19.35 -19.92
N VAL A 263 -23.66 19.06 -20.63
CA VAL A 263 -22.56 20.01 -20.88
C VAL A 263 -23.08 21.28 -21.54
N GLN A 264 -23.97 21.14 -22.55
CA GLN A 264 -24.61 22.26 -23.21
C GLN A 264 -25.53 23.11 -22.30
N SER A 265 -26.05 22.49 -21.22
CA SER A 265 -26.90 23.19 -20.24
C SER A 265 -26.11 23.87 -19.10
N LEU A 266 -24.84 23.57 -18.96
CA LEU A 266 -24.01 24.18 -17.92
C LEU A 266 -23.64 25.63 -18.32
N PRO A 267 -23.54 26.56 -17.36
CA PRO A 267 -23.09 27.92 -17.65
C PRO A 267 -21.62 27.88 -18.09
N ALA A 268 -21.40 28.14 -19.37
CA ALA A 268 -20.08 28.29 -19.95
C ALA A 268 -19.66 29.77 -19.87
N GLY A 269 -18.41 29.98 -19.41
CA GLY A 269 -17.75 31.28 -19.49
C GLY A 269 -16.62 31.25 -20.53
N ASP A 270 -15.94 32.38 -20.71
CA ASP A 270 -14.83 32.52 -21.66
C ASP A 270 -13.50 31.88 -21.16
N ASP A 271 -13.46 31.47 -19.91
CA ASP A 271 -12.25 30.85 -19.30
C ASP A 271 -12.28 29.35 -19.44
N PRO A 272 -11.45 28.75 -20.30
CA PRO A 272 -11.36 27.28 -20.45
C PRO A 272 -10.85 26.57 -19.18
N SER A 273 -10.18 27.28 -18.28
CA SER A 273 -9.67 26.73 -17.02
C SER A 273 -10.74 26.69 -15.92
N ALA A 274 -11.88 27.32 -16.15
CA ALA A 274 -13.00 27.30 -15.20
C ALA A 274 -13.51 25.86 -15.00
N PRO A 275 -13.82 25.47 -13.74
CA PRO A 275 -14.31 24.12 -13.45
C PRO A 275 -15.72 23.89 -13.99
N LEU A 276 -15.99 22.64 -14.47
CA LEU A 276 -17.33 22.22 -14.84
C LEU A 276 -18.27 22.19 -13.63
N PHE A 277 -17.71 21.86 -12.46
CA PHE A 277 -18.42 21.68 -11.18
C PHE A 277 -17.70 22.50 -10.10
N PRO A 278 -17.93 23.83 -10.00
CA PRO A 278 -17.17 24.71 -9.11
C PRO A 278 -17.12 24.27 -7.64
N ASP A 279 -18.25 23.88 -7.05
CA ASP A 279 -18.31 23.45 -5.65
C ASP A 279 -17.55 22.15 -5.41
N ALA A 280 -17.73 21.17 -6.30
CA ALA A 280 -17.01 19.90 -6.24
C ALA A 280 -15.51 20.09 -6.49
N TYR A 281 -15.14 20.96 -7.42
CA TYR A 281 -13.75 21.32 -7.72
C TYR A 281 -13.05 21.95 -6.52
N ALA A 282 -13.70 22.91 -5.86
CA ALA A 282 -13.18 23.58 -4.68
C ALA A 282 -12.89 22.57 -3.54
N ILE A 283 -13.78 21.58 -3.38
CA ILE A 283 -13.57 20.49 -2.42
C ILE A 283 -12.42 19.58 -2.87
N ALA A 284 -12.41 19.14 -4.14
CA ALA A 284 -11.42 18.18 -4.67
C ALA A 284 -10.00 18.76 -4.75
N SER A 285 -9.86 20.08 -4.80
CA SER A 285 -8.57 20.78 -4.86
C SER A 285 -7.95 21.01 -3.49
N LYS A 286 -8.73 21.00 -2.42
CA LYS A 286 -8.24 21.12 -1.05
C LYS A 286 -7.54 19.85 -0.60
N GLU A 287 -6.32 20.01 -0.08
CA GLU A 287 -5.58 18.91 0.53
C GLU A 287 -6.32 18.37 1.76
N GLY A 288 -6.37 17.05 1.91
CA GLY A 288 -7.05 16.40 3.04
C GLY A 288 -8.57 16.29 2.93
N SER A 289 -9.21 16.87 1.89
CA SER A 289 -10.67 16.88 1.74
C SER A 289 -11.24 15.65 0.99
N ASP A 290 -10.42 14.67 0.68
CA ASP A 290 -10.77 13.49 -0.16
C ASP A 290 -12.05 12.75 0.27
N SER A 291 -12.44 12.87 1.53
CA SER A 291 -13.64 12.20 2.05
C SER A 291 -14.93 13.04 1.96
N ARG A 292 -14.84 14.36 1.76
CA ARG A 292 -16.04 15.25 1.80
C ARG A 292 -17.02 14.95 0.67
N LEU A 293 -16.54 14.87 -0.57
CA LEU A 293 -17.39 14.48 -1.70
C LEU A 293 -18.02 13.10 -1.51
N SER A 294 -17.23 12.12 -1.03
CA SER A 294 -17.79 10.80 -0.72
C SER A 294 -18.83 10.82 0.41
N GLN A 295 -18.72 11.76 1.36
CA GLN A 295 -19.72 11.96 2.42
C GLN A 295 -20.99 12.60 1.90
N GLN A 296 -20.87 13.57 1.00
CA GLN A 296 -22.04 14.19 0.34
C GLN A 296 -22.81 13.17 -0.49
N PHE A 297 -22.10 12.34 -1.28
CA PHE A 297 -22.76 11.27 -2.03
C PHE A 297 -23.44 10.24 -1.09
N GLN A 298 -22.81 9.91 0.03
CA GLN A 298 -23.42 9.04 1.05
C GLN A 298 -24.72 9.65 1.61
N ALA A 299 -24.76 10.97 1.83
CA ALA A 299 -25.98 11.65 2.27
C ALA A 299 -27.09 11.54 1.21
N ILE A 300 -26.78 11.63 -0.08
CA ILE A 300 -27.73 11.40 -1.16
C ILE A 300 -28.27 9.96 -1.11
N LEU A 301 -27.41 8.97 -0.88
CA LEU A 301 -27.84 7.56 -0.75
C LEU A 301 -28.77 7.35 0.48
N VAL A 302 -28.52 8.06 1.58
CA VAL A 302 -29.39 8.03 2.76
C VAL A 302 -30.78 8.62 2.44
N LEU A 303 -30.82 9.80 1.79
CA LEU A 303 -32.08 10.42 1.35
C LEU A 303 -32.84 9.52 0.36
N ALA A 304 -32.13 8.78 -0.48
CA ALA A 304 -32.71 7.80 -1.40
C ALA A 304 -33.14 6.48 -0.72
N GLY A 305 -32.98 6.36 0.60
CA GLY A 305 -33.34 5.14 1.37
C GLY A 305 -32.44 3.94 1.08
N MET A 306 -31.25 4.15 0.53
CA MET A 306 -30.32 3.09 0.10
C MET A 306 -29.14 2.89 1.05
N ALA A 307 -29.01 3.73 2.04
CA ALA A 307 -27.95 3.62 3.05
C ALA A 307 -28.43 4.17 4.38
N ASN A 308 -27.85 3.65 5.45
CA ASN A 308 -28.13 4.16 6.79
C ASN A 308 -27.33 5.43 7.07
N GLU A 309 -27.88 6.31 7.90
CA GLU A 309 -27.13 7.43 8.45
C GLU A 309 -25.88 6.95 9.17
N ARG A 310 -24.82 7.74 9.09
CA ARG A 310 -23.61 7.44 9.84
C ARG A 310 -23.87 7.67 11.32
N SER A 311 -23.80 6.61 12.13
CA SER A 311 -23.84 6.78 13.58
C SER A 311 -22.76 7.76 14.02
N LYS A 312 -23.16 8.81 14.73
CA LYS A 312 -22.25 9.76 15.38
C LYS A 312 -21.64 9.18 16.65
N ASP A 313 -22.21 8.08 17.15
CA ASP A 313 -21.85 7.45 18.43
C ASP A 313 -20.72 6.44 18.34
N ALA A 314 -19.92 6.50 17.28
CA ALA A 314 -18.71 5.69 17.14
C ALA A 314 -17.61 6.15 18.10
N THR A 315 -17.90 6.14 19.41
CA THR A 315 -16.92 6.43 20.49
C THR A 315 -16.08 5.22 20.85
N GLY A 316 -16.36 4.05 20.27
CA GLY A 316 -15.67 2.81 20.55
C GLY A 316 -14.20 2.82 20.07
N LYS A 317 -13.29 2.34 20.88
CA LYS A 317 -11.95 1.93 20.47
C LYS A 317 -12.02 0.47 20.01
N GLY A 318 -11.44 0.11 18.86
CA GLY A 318 -11.34 -1.27 18.40
C GLY A 318 -12.35 -1.69 17.32
N ARG A 319 -12.68 -2.98 17.27
CA ARG A 319 -13.52 -3.61 16.22
C ARG A 319 -14.95 -3.06 16.11
N SER A 320 -15.49 -2.56 17.21
CA SER A 320 -16.84 -2.00 17.28
C SER A 320 -17.01 -0.64 16.59
N ILE A 321 -15.90 0.07 16.28
CA ILE A 321 -15.92 1.33 15.51
C ILE A 321 -16.05 1.08 14.01
N ARG A 322 -15.99 -0.16 13.56
CA ARG A 322 -16.05 -0.45 12.13
C ARG A 322 -17.38 0.07 11.60
N ARG A 323 -17.30 1.16 10.84
CA ARG A 323 -18.40 1.63 10.02
C ARG A 323 -18.95 0.44 9.25
N ALA A 324 -20.26 0.24 9.27
CA ALA A 324 -20.90 -0.70 8.37
C ALA A 324 -20.39 -0.39 6.96
N VAL A 325 -19.76 -1.35 6.32
CA VAL A 325 -19.22 -1.16 4.97
C VAL A 325 -20.42 -1.22 4.05
N SER A 326 -20.78 -0.07 3.45
CA SER A 326 -21.81 -0.03 2.42
C SER A 326 -21.31 -0.79 1.17
N ASP A 327 -22.16 -1.65 0.63
CA ASP A 327 -21.95 -2.36 -0.64
C ASP A 327 -22.02 -1.41 -1.85
N ILE A 328 -22.60 -0.22 -1.67
CA ILE A 328 -22.73 0.83 -2.67
C ILE A 328 -22.03 2.13 -2.25
N SER A 329 -21.49 2.83 -3.22
CA SER A 329 -20.82 4.13 -3.08
C SER A 329 -20.74 4.79 -4.45
N PHE A 330 -20.21 6.01 -4.57
CA PHE A 330 -19.97 6.62 -5.89
C PHE A 330 -19.18 5.69 -6.83
N HIS A 331 -18.23 4.92 -6.27
CA HIS A 331 -17.45 3.96 -7.06
C HIS A 331 -18.31 2.83 -7.64
N SER A 332 -19.50 2.57 -7.12
CA SER A 332 -20.47 1.63 -7.68
C SER A 332 -20.99 2.09 -9.05
N LEU A 333 -20.97 3.39 -9.37
CA LEU A 333 -21.27 3.87 -10.73
C LEU A 333 -20.28 3.31 -11.76
N ARG A 334 -19.00 3.19 -11.40
CA ARG A 334 -17.99 2.57 -12.25
C ARG A 334 -18.25 1.06 -12.43
N HIS A 335 -18.68 0.35 -11.37
CA HIS A 335 -19.15 -1.04 -11.47
C HIS A 335 -20.36 -1.13 -12.39
N THR A 336 -21.29 -0.19 -12.28
CA THR A 336 -22.50 -0.12 -13.12
C THR A 336 -22.13 0.10 -14.59
N ALA A 337 -21.32 1.12 -14.90
CA ALA A 337 -20.86 1.40 -16.26
C ALA A 337 -20.17 0.19 -16.89
N THR A 338 -19.21 -0.41 -16.18
CA THR A 338 -18.49 -1.60 -16.65
C THR A 338 -19.45 -2.77 -16.92
N SER A 339 -20.37 -3.04 -16.00
CA SER A 339 -21.32 -4.15 -16.12
C SER A 339 -22.32 -3.92 -17.24
N MET A 340 -22.84 -2.69 -17.40
CA MET A 340 -23.78 -2.35 -18.47
C MET A 340 -23.12 -2.50 -19.85
N LEU A 341 -21.91 -1.98 -20.04
CA LEU A 341 -21.19 -2.11 -21.32
C LEU A 341 -20.93 -3.59 -21.64
N LYS A 342 -20.47 -4.38 -20.68
CA LYS A 342 -20.21 -5.82 -20.90
C LYS A 342 -21.49 -6.62 -21.14
N ASN A 343 -22.58 -6.32 -20.44
CA ASN A 343 -23.87 -6.97 -20.64
C ASN A 343 -24.51 -6.59 -21.99
N ALA A 344 -24.14 -5.43 -22.54
CA ALA A 344 -24.49 -5.02 -23.89
C ALA A 344 -23.62 -5.68 -25.00
N GLY A 345 -22.62 -6.49 -24.60
CA GLY A 345 -21.74 -7.19 -25.54
C GLY A 345 -20.60 -6.35 -26.09
N VAL A 346 -20.29 -5.21 -25.45
CA VAL A 346 -19.16 -4.38 -25.86
C VAL A 346 -17.85 -5.14 -25.63
N PRO A 347 -16.91 -5.17 -26.61
CA PRO A 347 -15.64 -5.84 -26.47
C PRO A 347 -14.84 -5.36 -25.24
N GLU A 348 -14.16 -6.29 -24.57
CA GLU A 348 -13.39 -6.01 -23.34
C GLU A 348 -12.39 -4.86 -23.50
N ALA A 349 -11.68 -4.82 -24.64
CA ALA A 349 -10.71 -3.77 -24.94
C ALA A 349 -11.35 -2.38 -24.94
N VAL A 350 -12.54 -2.25 -25.56
CA VAL A 350 -13.30 -0.99 -25.63
C VAL A 350 -13.79 -0.59 -24.25
N VAL A 351 -14.32 -1.55 -23.46
CA VAL A 351 -14.73 -1.29 -22.07
C VAL A 351 -13.55 -0.82 -21.25
N MET A 352 -12.39 -1.47 -21.37
CA MET A 352 -11.18 -1.11 -20.65
C MET A 352 -10.68 0.30 -21.02
N ASP A 353 -10.82 0.69 -22.26
CA ASP A 353 -10.40 1.99 -22.73
C ASP A 353 -11.32 3.11 -22.21
N ILE A 354 -12.63 2.97 -22.36
CA ILE A 354 -13.63 3.92 -21.85
C ILE A 354 -13.49 4.09 -20.32
N ILE A 355 -13.43 2.98 -19.59
CA ILE A 355 -13.40 2.99 -18.14
C ILE A 355 -12.01 3.36 -17.61
N GLY A 356 -10.94 3.10 -18.35
CA GLY A 356 -9.55 3.29 -17.92
C GLY A 356 -9.10 2.20 -16.95
N HIS A 357 -9.27 0.92 -17.30
CA HIS A 357 -8.71 -0.22 -16.59
C HIS A 357 -7.34 -0.59 -17.19
N ASP A 358 -6.35 -0.84 -16.32
CA ASP A 358 -4.98 -1.16 -16.75
C ASP A 358 -4.78 -2.65 -17.06
N SER A 359 -5.73 -3.51 -16.67
CA SER A 359 -5.66 -4.95 -16.93
C SER A 359 -7.04 -5.60 -16.89
N GLU A 360 -7.18 -6.75 -17.59
CA GLU A 360 -8.39 -7.58 -17.54
C GLU A 360 -8.73 -8.07 -16.13
N VAL A 361 -7.72 -8.37 -15.32
CA VAL A 361 -7.90 -8.78 -13.91
C VAL A 361 -8.61 -7.69 -13.13
N ILE A 362 -8.20 -6.43 -13.33
CA ILE A 362 -8.87 -5.27 -12.73
C ILE A 362 -10.28 -5.13 -13.31
N SER A 363 -10.44 -5.25 -14.62
CA SER A 363 -11.75 -5.13 -15.27
C SER A 363 -12.75 -6.17 -14.77
N ARG A 364 -12.33 -7.44 -14.62
CA ARG A 364 -13.16 -8.52 -14.04
C ARG A 364 -13.67 -8.18 -12.64
N HIS A 365 -12.91 -7.49 -11.83
CA HIS A 365 -13.33 -7.07 -10.48
C HIS A 365 -14.54 -6.11 -10.48
N TYR A 366 -14.77 -5.42 -11.59
CA TYR A 366 -15.87 -4.47 -11.78
C TYR A 366 -17.05 -5.07 -12.56
N THR A 367 -16.97 -6.35 -12.97
CA THR A 367 -17.93 -6.97 -13.88
C THR A 367 -18.96 -7.81 -13.12
N HIS A 368 -20.23 -7.50 -13.31
CA HIS A 368 -21.35 -8.34 -12.87
C HIS A 368 -22.17 -8.72 -14.11
N ILE A 369 -22.05 -10.00 -14.54
CA ILE A 369 -22.78 -10.52 -15.71
C ILE A 369 -24.18 -10.97 -15.30
N GLU A 370 -25.18 -10.35 -15.88
CA GLU A 370 -26.59 -10.65 -15.63
C GLU A 370 -27.00 -12.00 -16.24
N SER A 371 -27.98 -12.67 -15.60
CA SER A 371 -28.54 -13.94 -16.11
C SER A 371 -29.14 -13.80 -17.50
N LYS A 372 -29.66 -12.60 -17.87
CA LYS A 372 -30.19 -12.32 -19.20
C LYS A 372 -29.08 -12.39 -20.27
N ALA A 373 -27.92 -11.79 -19.99
CA ALA A 373 -26.76 -11.82 -20.88
C ALA A 373 -26.22 -13.25 -21.06
N LYS A 374 -26.15 -14.01 -19.94
CA LYS A 374 -25.74 -15.42 -19.97
C LYS A 374 -26.70 -16.27 -20.81
N ARG A 375 -28.02 -16.08 -20.64
CA ARG A 375 -29.05 -16.77 -21.46
C ARG A 375 -28.95 -16.39 -22.93
N ALA A 376 -28.75 -15.13 -23.26
CA ALA A 376 -28.58 -14.69 -24.64
C ALA A 376 -27.32 -15.28 -25.29
N ALA A 377 -26.23 -15.45 -24.51
CA ALA A 377 -25.02 -16.10 -25.00
C ALA A 377 -25.25 -17.61 -25.26
N LEU A 378 -25.91 -18.31 -24.32
CA LEU A 378 -26.22 -19.74 -24.46
C LEU A 378 -27.13 -20.06 -25.65
N ARG A 379 -28.08 -19.16 -25.99
CA ARG A 379 -28.93 -19.31 -27.18
C ARG A 379 -28.19 -19.24 -28.52
N LYS A 380 -26.90 -18.84 -28.52
CA LYS A 380 -26.05 -18.84 -29.71
C LYS A 380 -25.32 -20.17 -29.93
N LEU A 381 -25.39 -21.08 -28.96
CA LEU A 381 -24.86 -22.43 -29.17
C LEU A 381 -25.77 -23.22 -30.08
N PRO A 382 -25.19 -24.13 -30.88
CA PRO A 382 -25.99 -25.00 -31.73
C PRO A 382 -26.88 -25.90 -30.87
N ASP A 383 -28.11 -26.13 -31.37
CA ASP A 383 -28.99 -27.18 -30.84
C ASP A 383 -28.41 -28.52 -31.32
N LEU A 384 -28.31 -29.48 -30.42
CA LEU A 384 -27.72 -30.80 -30.72
C LEU A 384 -28.78 -31.90 -30.88
N ASP A 385 -30.05 -31.49 -30.92
CA ASP A 385 -31.17 -32.43 -31.17
C ASP A 385 -31.34 -32.76 -32.68
#